data_474f266168d9bf1f9c4c55fe0e066d04
#
_entry.id   474f266168d9bf1f9c4c55fe0e066d04
#
_cell.length_a   1.000
_cell.length_b   1.000
_cell.length_c   1.000
_cell.angle_alpha   90.00
_cell.angle_beta   90.00
_cell.angle_gamma   90.00
#
_symmetry.space_group_name_H-M   'P 1'
#
loop_
_entity.id
_entity.type
_entity.pdbx_description
1 polymer ?
#
loop_
_entity_poly.entity_id
_entity_poly.type
_entity_poly.pdbx_seq_one_letter_code
_entity_poly.pdbx_strand_id
1 'polypeptide(L)'
;MRKPELLVPASSLEVLKIATVFGADAVYIGGEAFGLRAKARNFSKEEMAQGIAFAHEHGVKVYVTVNILAHNYDLAGVREYLKELKELKPDALIIADPGIFTYAKEICPEIERHISTQANNTNYETYRFWYKLGAKRVVTARELSLEEIRQIRANIPDDMEIETFIHGAMCISYSGRCLLSNFLVGRDANQGSCTHPTRWKYSIVEESRPGEYMPVYENERGTYIFNSKDLCMIEHMDDILTSGIDSLKIEGRMKTALYVATVARTYRKAIDDYLEDPAKYQANMSWYQEQIAGCTYRKFTTGFFYGKPSEEAQIYDNNTYEKGYTYLGFAEAVDERGYVQITQRNKFTVGEMIEIMKPDGTNLLVPVKAIYDEEGNSVESAPHPQQKLFVDLGGEAEVYDILRRSEV
;
A
#
# COMPACT_ATOMS: atom_id res chain seq x y z
N MET A 1 -0.69 -15.80 21.33
CA MET A 1 -1.27 -14.76 20.44
C MET A 1 -1.25 -15.30 19.02
N ARG A 2 -2.30 -15.11 18.21
CA ARG A 2 -2.29 -15.49 16.79
C ARG A 2 -1.48 -14.45 16.01
N LYS A 3 -0.57 -14.90 15.12
CA LYS A 3 0.16 -14.01 14.22
C LYS A 3 -0.83 -13.39 13.23
N PRO A 4 -0.97 -12.06 13.16
CA PRO A 4 -1.81 -11.42 12.15
C PRO A 4 -1.15 -11.49 10.77
N GLU A 5 -1.97 -11.47 9.74
CA GLU A 5 -1.53 -11.37 8.35
C GLU A 5 -1.01 -9.97 8.05
N LEU A 6 0.13 -9.84 7.38
CA LEU A 6 0.61 -8.58 6.80
C LEU A 6 0.17 -8.50 5.34
N LEU A 7 -0.78 -7.61 5.05
CA LEU A 7 -1.36 -7.41 3.72
C LEU A 7 -0.76 -6.19 3.03
N VAL A 8 -0.08 -6.43 1.92
CA VAL A 8 0.76 -5.45 1.22
C VAL A 8 0.20 -5.12 -0.17
N PRO A 9 0.21 -3.84 -0.61
CA PRO A 9 -0.28 -3.45 -1.94
C PRO A 9 0.70 -3.80 -3.05
N ALA A 10 0.18 -4.08 -4.26
CA ALA A 10 1.00 -4.11 -5.45
C ALA A 10 0.32 -3.42 -6.65
N SER A 11 1.10 -2.63 -7.40
CA SER A 11 0.66 -1.89 -8.59
C SER A 11 1.05 -2.56 -9.90
N SER A 12 1.94 -3.55 -9.87
CA SER A 12 2.46 -4.27 -11.02
C SER A 12 3.00 -5.63 -10.59
N LEU A 13 3.27 -6.49 -11.57
CA LEU A 13 3.89 -7.81 -11.32
C LEU A 13 5.25 -7.69 -10.62
N GLU A 14 6.06 -6.68 -10.98
CA GLU A 14 7.32 -6.34 -10.28
C GLU A 14 7.08 -6.08 -8.79
N VAL A 15 6.15 -5.17 -8.49
CA VAL A 15 5.86 -4.79 -7.09
C VAL A 15 5.25 -5.95 -6.31
N LEU A 16 4.45 -6.82 -6.96
CA LEU A 16 3.91 -8.03 -6.33
C LEU A 16 5.04 -8.98 -5.91
N LYS A 17 5.99 -9.25 -6.81
CA LYS A 17 7.14 -10.11 -6.50
C LYS A 17 7.97 -9.55 -5.35
N ILE A 18 8.25 -8.26 -5.38
CA ILE A 18 8.96 -7.56 -4.30
C ILE A 18 8.18 -7.64 -2.97
N ALA A 19 6.87 -7.35 -2.97
CA ALA A 19 6.05 -7.46 -1.76
C ALA A 19 6.11 -8.87 -1.16
N THR A 20 6.00 -9.89 -2.02
CA THR A 20 6.07 -11.31 -1.64
C THR A 20 7.40 -11.64 -0.95
N VAL A 21 8.52 -11.27 -1.57
CA VAL A 21 9.87 -11.58 -1.05
C VAL A 21 10.21 -10.76 0.20
N PHE A 22 9.69 -9.53 0.31
CA PHE A 22 9.95 -8.63 1.44
C PHE A 22 8.99 -8.81 2.64
N GLY A 23 8.28 -9.96 2.72
CA GLY A 23 7.64 -10.41 3.95
C GLY A 23 6.13 -10.21 4.04
N ALA A 24 5.44 -10.00 2.91
CA ALA A 24 3.98 -10.06 2.88
C ALA A 24 3.48 -11.49 3.17
N ASP A 25 2.41 -11.61 3.97
CA ASP A 25 1.63 -12.85 4.09
C ASP A 25 0.53 -12.91 3.01
N ALA A 26 0.10 -11.73 2.56
CA ALA A 26 -0.84 -11.57 1.45
C ALA A 26 -0.56 -10.28 0.66
N VAL A 27 -0.89 -10.29 -0.63
CA VAL A 27 -0.76 -9.12 -1.52
C VAL A 27 -2.13 -8.78 -2.11
N TYR A 28 -2.51 -7.49 -2.13
CA TYR A 28 -3.72 -7.07 -2.82
C TYR A 28 -3.41 -6.27 -4.09
N ILE A 29 -4.10 -6.63 -5.16
CA ILE A 29 -3.93 -6.09 -6.52
C ILE A 29 -5.25 -5.58 -7.10
N GLY A 30 -5.18 -4.88 -8.22
CA GLY A 30 -6.34 -4.51 -9.01
C GLY A 30 -6.15 -4.88 -10.46
N GLY A 31 -7.17 -5.45 -11.06
CA GLY A 31 -7.25 -5.65 -12.50
C GLY A 31 -7.59 -4.36 -13.26
N GLU A 32 -7.60 -4.43 -14.57
CA GLU A 32 -7.90 -3.31 -15.47
C GLU A 32 -9.31 -2.75 -15.30
N ALA A 33 -10.24 -3.56 -14.74
CA ALA A 33 -11.63 -3.21 -14.54
C ALA A 33 -12.07 -3.28 -13.07
N PHE A 34 -13.11 -2.51 -12.73
CA PHE A 34 -13.90 -2.57 -11.49
C PHE A 34 -13.13 -2.39 -10.17
N GLY A 35 -11.86 -1.97 -10.22
CA GLY A 35 -11.06 -1.59 -9.05
C GLY A 35 -10.98 -0.07 -8.87
N LEU A 36 -10.92 0.39 -7.61
CA LEU A 36 -10.57 1.78 -7.32
C LEU A 36 -9.09 2.01 -7.63
N ARG A 37 -8.77 2.95 -8.46
CA ARG A 37 -7.47 3.32 -9.05
C ARG A 37 -7.39 3.03 -10.55
N ALA A 38 -8.45 3.35 -11.29
CA ALA A 38 -8.52 3.19 -12.75
C ALA A 38 -7.34 3.85 -13.51
N LYS A 39 -6.64 4.82 -12.88
CA LYS A 39 -5.44 5.47 -13.44
C LYS A 39 -4.11 4.87 -12.98
N ALA A 40 -4.12 3.89 -12.07
CA ALA A 40 -2.93 3.13 -11.76
C ALA A 40 -2.59 2.22 -12.94
N ARG A 41 -1.32 1.84 -13.06
CA ARG A 41 -0.99 0.63 -13.82
C ARG A 41 -1.70 -0.53 -13.12
N ASN A 42 -2.66 -1.14 -13.79
CA ASN A 42 -3.42 -2.28 -13.30
C ASN A 42 -2.90 -3.55 -13.97
N PHE A 43 -3.16 -4.69 -13.35
CA PHE A 43 -2.72 -5.98 -13.87
C PHE A 43 -3.58 -6.41 -15.06
N SER A 44 -2.96 -6.82 -16.17
CA SER A 44 -3.63 -7.61 -17.19
C SER A 44 -4.00 -9.01 -16.66
N LYS A 45 -4.84 -9.75 -17.39
CA LYS A 45 -5.20 -11.13 -17.02
C LYS A 45 -3.96 -12.01 -16.92
N GLU A 46 -3.02 -11.87 -17.84
CA GLU A 46 -1.76 -12.61 -17.89
C GLU A 46 -0.85 -12.24 -16.72
N GLU A 47 -0.70 -10.94 -16.42
CA GLU A 47 0.09 -10.47 -15.26
C GLU A 47 -0.52 -10.95 -13.93
N MET A 48 -1.87 -10.98 -13.82
CA MET A 48 -2.55 -11.55 -12.64
C MET A 48 -2.26 -13.04 -12.50
N ALA A 49 -2.36 -13.82 -13.58
CA ALA A 49 -2.07 -15.26 -13.56
C ALA A 49 -0.62 -15.54 -13.11
N GLN A 50 0.34 -14.80 -13.66
CA GLN A 50 1.76 -14.91 -13.29
C GLN A 50 1.98 -14.50 -11.83
N GLY A 51 1.35 -13.39 -11.38
CA GLY A 51 1.48 -12.90 -10.03
C GLY A 51 0.89 -13.83 -8.98
N ILE A 52 -0.29 -14.40 -9.25
CA ILE A 52 -0.94 -15.38 -8.37
C ILE A 52 -0.07 -16.64 -8.25
N ALA A 53 0.42 -17.17 -9.39
CA ALA A 53 1.29 -18.35 -9.39
C ALA A 53 2.57 -18.09 -8.57
N PHE A 54 3.25 -16.97 -8.81
CA PHE A 54 4.46 -16.60 -8.08
C PHE A 54 4.22 -16.45 -6.56
N ALA A 55 3.16 -15.76 -6.18
CA ALA A 55 2.81 -15.58 -4.76
C ALA A 55 2.51 -16.93 -4.09
N HIS A 56 1.71 -17.78 -4.71
CA HIS A 56 1.37 -19.10 -4.18
C HIS A 56 2.60 -20.02 -4.06
N GLU A 57 3.56 -19.98 -4.99
CA GLU A 57 4.83 -20.70 -4.87
C GLU A 57 5.64 -20.29 -3.62
N HIS A 58 5.44 -19.05 -3.15
CA HIS A 58 6.06 -18.52 -1.94
C HIS A 58 5.15 -18.62 -0.69
N GLY A 59 3.98 -19.25 -0.79
CA GLY A 59 3.02 -19.37 0.32
C GLY A 59 2.29 -18.07 0.65
N VAL A 60 2.28 -17.08 -0.25
CA VAL A 60 1.63 -15.77 -0.09
C VAL A 60 0.30 -15.74 -0.82
N LYS A 61 -0.75 -15.24 -0.16
CA LYS A 61 -2.09 -15.10 -0.73
C LYS A 61 -2.21 -13.89 -1.64
N VAL A 62 -3.16 -13.94 -2.59
CA VAL A 62 -3.46 -12.82 -3.48
C VAL A 62 -4.94 -12.44 -3.41
N TYR A 63 -5.22 -11.17 -3.13
CA TYR A 63 -6.57 -10.62 -3.07
C TYR A 63 -6.80 -9.63 -4.19
N VAL A 64 -7.90 -9.77 -4.93
CA VAL A 64 -8.23 -8.89 -6.05
C VAL A 64 -9.32 -7.89 -5.66
N THR A 65 -9.07 -6.61 -5.92
CA THR A 65 -10.06 -5.55 -5.66
C THR A 65 -11.12 -5.50 -6.75
N VAL A 66 -12.39 -5.64 -6.35
CA VAL A 66 -13.59 -5.41 -7.17
C VAL A 66 -14.50 -4.44 -6.38
N ASN A 67 -13.93 -3.28 -6.01
CA ASN A 67 -14.47 -2.44 -4.94
C ASN A 67 -14.96 -1.06 -5.38
N ILE A 68 -15.31 -0.89 -6.65
CA ILE A 68 -16.09 0.27 -7.09
C ILE A 68 -17.51 0.22 -6.48
N LEU A 69 -18.21 1.36 -6.45
CA LEU A 69 -19.65 1.41 -6.30
C LEU A 69 -20.25 1.36 -7.71
N ALA A 70 -20.78 0.19 -8.08
CA ALA A 70 -21.21 -0.08 -9.45
C ALA A 70 -22.49 0.71 -9.83
N HIS A 71 -22.51 1.23 -11.05
CA HIS A 71 -23.71 1.72 -11.68
C HIS A 71 -24.33 0.64 -12.57
N ASN A 72 -25.58 0.82 -13.00
CA ASN A 72 -26.28 -0.18 -13.80
C ASN A 72 -25.53 -0.58 -15.08
N TYR A 73 -24.79 0.34 -15.70
CA TYR A 73 -24.01 0.09 -16.90
C TYR A 73 -22.75 -0.76 -16.63
N ASP A 74 -22.28 -0.86 -15.38
CA ASP A 74 -21.13 -1.67 -15.00
C ASP A 74 -21.50 -3.15 -14.80
N LEU A 75 -22.77 -3.44 -14.44
CA LEU A 75 -23.17 -4.75 -13.93
C LEU A 75 -22.92 -5.91 -14.89
N ALA A 76 -23.12 -5.70 -16.19
CA ALA A 76 -22.85 -6.72 -17.19
C ALA A 76 -21.35 -7.08 -17.23
N GLY A 77 -20.49 -6.07 -17.27
CA GLY A 77 -19.03 -6.25 -17.27
C GLY A 77 -18.52 -6.88 -15.98
N VAL A 78 -19.08 -6.51 -14.83
CA VAL A 78 -18.75 -7.13 -13.53
C VAL A 78 -18.98 -8.63 -13.55
N ARG A 79 -20.09 -9.12 -14.12
CA ARG A 79 -20.37 -10.55 -14.19
C ARG A 79 -19.34 -11.31 -15.01
N GLU A 80 -18.93 -10.76 -16.14
CA GLU A 80 -17.90 -11.39 -16.99
C GLU A 80 -16.52 -11.37 -16.29
N TYR A 81 -16.15 -10.26 -15.66
CA TYR A 81 -14.92 -10.17 -14.89
C TYR A 81 -14.86 -11.16 -13.71
N LEU A 82 -15.97 -11.38 -13.01
CA LEU A 82 -16.03 -12.39 -11.94
C LEU A 82 -15.82 -13.81 -12.47
N LYS A 83 -16.27 -14.13 -13.69
CA LYS A 83 -15.98 -15.42 -14.35
C LYS A 83 -14.49 -15.57 -14.66
N GLU A 84 -13.83 -14.51 -15.13
CA GLU A 84 -12.38 -14.52 -15.35
C GLU A 84 -11.61 -14.71 -14.04
N LEU A 85 -12.01 -14.03 -12.96
CA LEU A 85 -11.38 -14.19 -11.65
C LEU A 85 -11.59 -15.60 -11.07
N LYS A 86 -12.73 -16.23 -11.38
CA LYS A 86 -12.96 -17.64 -11.03
C LYS A 86 -11.94 -18.58 -11.66
N GLU A 87 -11.55 -18.32 -12.93
CA GLU A 87 -10.53 -19.09 -13.62
C GLU A 87 -9.12 -18.86 -13.05
N LEU A 88 -8.82 -17.60 -12.67
CA LEU A 88 -7.52 -17.18 -12.11
C LEU A 88 -7.31 -17.64 -10.66
N LYS A 89 -8.39 -17.91 -9.92
CA LYS A 89 -8.39 -18.43 -8.53
C LYS A 89 -7.55 -17.60 -7.55
N PRO A 90 -7.78 -16.29 -7.43
CA PRO A 90 -7.23 -15.55 -6.29
C PRO A 90 -7.84 -16.09 -4.99
N ASP A 91 -7.20 -15.84 -3.86
CA ASP A 91 -7.67 -16.32 -2.55
C ASP A 91 -8.91 -15.56 -2.07
N ALA A 92 -9.01 -14.25 -2.37
CA ALA A 92 -10.20 -13.47 -2.03
C ALA A 92 -10.49 -12.33 -3.01
N LEU A 93 -11.74 -11.85 -2.98
CA LEU A 93 -12.19 -10.63 -3.62
C LEU A 93 -12.49 -9.56 -2.57
N ILE A 94 -11.95 -8.36 -2.76
CA ILE A 94 -12.22 -7.19 -1.90
C ILE A 94 -13.35 -6.38 -2.54
N ILE A 95 -14.54 -6.40 -1.95
CA ILE A 95 -15.79 -5.91 -2.53
C ILE A 95 -16.41 -4.84 -1.63
N ALA A 96 -16.97 -3.77 -2.21
CA ALA A 96 -17.70 -2.73 -1.47
C ALA A 96 -19.21 -2.72 -1.76
N ASP A 97 -19.60 -3.06 -2.98
CA ASP A 97 -20.97 -3.00 -3.47
C ASP A 97 -21.74 -4.29 -3.13
N PRO A 98 -22.92 -4.20 -2.46
CA PRO A 98 -23.73 -5.38 -2.14
C PRO A 98 -24.20 -6.18 -3.35
N GLY A 99 -24.45 -5.52 -4.50
CA GLY A 99 -24.85 -6.18 -5.75
C GLY A 99 -23.70 -7.01 -6.32
N ILE A 100 -22.47 -6.44 -6.35
CA ILE A 100 -21.26 -7.17 -6.75
C ILE A 100 -21.01 -8.34 -5.78
N PHE A 101 -21.21 -8.14 -4.48
CA PHE A 101 -21.07 -9.21 -3.49
C PHE A 101 -22.01 -10.40 -3.78
N THR A 102 -23.26 -10.10 -4.14
CA THR A 102 -24.23 -11.12 -4.52
C THR A 102 -23.78 -11.89 -5.76
N TYR A 103 -23.34 -11.18 -6.79
CA TYR A 103 -22.80 -11.83 -8.00
C TYR A 103 -21.56 -12.68 -7.72
N ALA A 104 -20.64 -12.21 -6.89
CA ALA A 104 -19.48 -13.00 -6.50
C ALA A 104 -19.87 -14.29 -5.79
N LYS A 105 -20.86 -14.22 -4.88
CA LYS A 105 -21.39 -15.39 -4.19
C LYS A 105 -22.03 -16.42 -5.13
N GLU A 106 -22.67 -15.96 -6.20
CA GLU A 106 -23.32 -16.82 -7.21
C GLU A 106 -22.31 -17.42 -8.20
N ILE A 107 -21.35 -16.60 -8.68
CA ILE A 107 -20.46 -16.96 -9.79
C ILE A 107 -19.22 -17.70 -9.32
N CYS A 108 -18.59 -17.23 -8.23
CA CYS A 108 -17.35 -17.77 -7.68
C CYS A 108 -17.44 -17.99 -6.15
N PRO A 109 -18.36 -18.87 -5.70
CA PRO A 109 -18.60 -19.10 -4.26
C PRO A 109 -17.37 -19.65 -3.51
N GLU A 110 -16.44 -20.27 -4.22
CA GLU A 110 -15.18 -20.81 -3.70
C GLU A 110 -14.15 -19.76 -3.34
N ILE A 111 -14.23 -18.54 -3.90
CA ILE A 111 -13.32 -17.43 -3.61
C ILE A 111 -13.86 -16.67 -2.38
N GLU A 112 -12.99 -16.42 -1.40
CA GLU A 112 -13.39 -15.66 -0.21
C GLU A 112 -13.84 -14.23 -0.57
N ARG A 113 -14.76 -13.69 0.21
CA ARG A 113 -15.27 -12.31 0.04
C ARG A 113 -14.89 -11.48 1.26
N HIS A 114 -14.06 -10.46 1.02
CA HIS A 114 -13.64 -9.48 2.00
C HIS A 114 -14.36 -8.15 1.73
N ILE A 115 -14.96 -7.57 2.76
CA ILE A 115 -15.68 -6.31 2.61
C ILE A 115 -14.71 -5.15 2.67
N SER A 116 -14.65 -4.36 1.61
CA SER A 116 -13.77 -3.20 1.49
C SER A 116 -14.10 -2.11 2.52
N THR A 117 -13.07 -1.33 2.90
CA THR A 117 -13.25 -0.08 3.68
C THR A 117 -14.19 0.91 3.00
N GLN A 118 -14.40 0.81 1.68
CA GLN A 118 -15.34 1.62 0.91
C GLN A 118 -16.82 1.42 1.34
N ALA A 119 -17.13 0.29 2.00
CA ALA A 119 -18.45 0.04 2.56
C ALA A 119 -18.67 0.79 3.90
N ASN A 120 -17.63 1.44 4.45
CA ASN A 120 -17.67 2.27 5.67
C ASN A 120 -18.28 1.55 6.89
N ASN A 121 -17.75 0.39 7.20
CA ASN A 121 -18.21 -0.43 8.33
C ASN A 121 -17.64 0.13 9.64
N THR A 122 -18.50 0.61 10.53
CA THR A 122 -18.12 1.33 11.75
C THR A 122 -18.67 0.70 13.04
N ASN A 123 -19.43 -0.41 12.98
CA ASN A 123 -20.02 -1.03 14.13
C ASN A 123 -20.19 -2.54 13.96
N TYR A 124 -20.25 -3.29 15.07
CA TYR A 124 -20.32 -4.75 15.07
C TYR A 124 -21.60 -5.32 14.42
N GLU A 125 -22.71 -4.59 14.38
CA GLU A 125 -23.92 -5.10 13.71
C GLU A 125 -23.75 -5.13 12.18
N THR A 126 -22.99 -4.17 11.61
CA THR A 126 -22.61 -4.20 10.20
C THR A 126 -21.73 -5.41 9.88
N TYR A 127 -20.79 -5.75 10.77
CA TYR A 127 -19.97 -6.96 10.62
C TYR A 127 -20.81 -8.22 10.68
N ARG A 128 -21.74 -8.34 11.67
CA ARG A 128 -22.68 -9.45 11.77
C ARG A 128 -23.58 -9.58 10.54
N PHE A 129 -24.00 -8.46 9.96
CA PHE A 129 -24.76 -8.45 8.72
C PHE A 129 -23.97 -9.09 7.57
N TRP A 130 -22.74 -8.66 7.35
CA TRP A 130 -21.87 -9.22 6.33
C TRP A 130 -21.51 -10.68 6.57
N TYR A 131 -21.27 -11.05 7.82
CA TYR A 131 -21.03 -12.45 8.20
C TYR A 131 -22.19 -13.36 7.84
N LYS A 132 -23.43 -12.98 8.16
CA LYS A 132 -24.64 -13.71 7.79
C LYS A 132 -24.80 -13.88 6.28
N LEU A 133 -24.32 -12.94 5.48
CA LEU A 133 -24.29 -13.04 4.02
C LEU A 133 -23.16 -13.92 3.50
N GLY A 134 -22.16 -14.27 4.33
CA GLY A 134 -21.06 -15.15 4.00
C GLY A 134 -19.77 -14.40 3.64
N ALA A 135 -19.58 -13.17 4.13
CA ALA A 135 -18.28 -12.52 4.11
C ALA A 135 -17.34 -13.16 5.13
N LYS A 136 -16.08 -13.36 4.77
CA LYS A 136 -15.05 -13.92 5.64
C LYS A 136 -14.37 -12.83 6.47
N ARG A 137 -14.18 -11.63 5.90
CA ARG A 137 -13.41 -10.53 6.48
C ARG A 137 -14.09 -9.18 6.21
N VAL A 138 -13.93 -8.25 7.14
CA VAL A 138 -14.32 -6.85 6.95
C VAL A 138 -13.13 -5.94 7.21
N VAL A 139 -12.87 -5.05 6.25
CA VAL A 139 -11.90 -3.96 6.42
C VAL A 139 -12.56 -2.82 7.17
N THR A 140 -11.99 -2.42 8.29
CA THR A 140 -12.50 -1.32 9.12
C THR A 140 -12.56 0.00 8.33
N ALA A 141 -13.50 0.87 8.69
CA ALA A 141 -13.35 2.28 8.39
C ALA A 141 -12.10 2.84 9.11
N ARG A 142 -11.38 3.77 8.49
CA ARG A 142 -10.14 4.36 9.05
C ARG A 142 -10.41 5.36 10.17
N GLU A 143 -11.66 5.68 10.39
CA GLU A 143 -12.18 6.61 11.40
C GLU A 143 -12.46 5.95 12.74
N LEU A 144 -12.22 4.61 12.88
CA LEU A 144 -12.39 3.87 14.13
C LEU A 144 -11.16 3.98 15.02
N SER A 145 -11.43 4.13 16.33
CA SER A 145 -10.42 3.98 17.39
C SER A 145 -10.12 2.50 17.69
N LEU A 146 -8.98 2.23 18.34
CA LEU A 146 -8.64 0.89 18.82
C LEU A 146 -9.69 0.33 19.78
N GLU A 147 -10.27 1.19 20.63
CA GLU A 147 -11.31 0.78 21.55
C GLU A 147 -12.57 0.31 20.81
N GLU A 148 -13.00 1.02 19.78
CA GLU A 148 -14.13 0.61 18.94
C GLU A 148 -13.84 -0.71 18.21
N ILE A 149 -12.60 -0.91 17.74
CA ILE A 149 -12.19 -2.16 17.10
C ILE A 149 -12.23 -3.33 18.10
N ARG A 150 -11.75 -3.14 19.34
CA ARG A 150 -11.87 -4.13 20.42
C ARG A 150 -13.33 -4.47 20.75
N GLN A 151 -14.21 -3.45 20.76
CA GLN A 151 -15.66 -3.67 20.96
C GLN A 151 -16.26 -4.43 19.79
N ILE A 152 -15.86 -4.17 18.56
CA ILE A 152 -16.29 -4.95 17.39
C ILE A 152 -15.84 -6.40 17.57
N ARG A 153 -14.55 -6.65 17.89
CA ARG A 153 -14.02 -8.00 18.08
C ARG A 153 -14.81 -8.78 19.15
N ALA A 154 -15.12 -8.14 20.26
CA ALA A 154 -15.86 -8.77 21.38
C ALA A 154 -17.31 -9.13 21.02
N ASN A 155 -17.87 -8.59 19.94
CA ASN A 155 -19.29 -8.74 19.58
C ASN A 155 -19.52 -9.44 18.24
N ILE A 156 -18.50 -9.98 17.59
CA ILE A 156 -18.63 -10.74 16.33
C ILE A 156 -18.12 -12.18 16.51
N PRO A 157 -18.50 -13.13 15.63
CA PRO A 157 -17.98 -14.49 15.68
C PRO A 157 -16.45 -14.54 15.57
N ASP A 158 -15.83 -15.54 16.23
CA ASP A 158 -14.38 -15.69 16.26
C ASP A 158 -13.76 -15.99 14.88
N ASP A 159 -14.53 -16.60 13.98
CA ASP A 159 -14.13 -16.91 12.62
C ASP A 159 -14.38 -15.79 11.61
N MET A 160 -15.00 -14.67 12.04
CA MET A 160 -15.11 -13.43 11.29
C MET A 160 -13.85 -12.60 11.46
N GLU A 161 -13.13 -12.32 10.38
CA GLU A 161 -11.86 -11.62 10.43
C GLU A 161 -12.01 -10.10 10.35
N ILE A 162 -11.16 -9.40 11.10
CA ILE A 162 -11.03 -7.94 11.09
C ILE A 162 -9.72 -7.56 10.39
N GLU A 163 -9.80 -6.71 9.37
CA GLU A 163 -8.65 -6.11 8.70
C GLU A 163 -8.62 -4.61 8.96
N THR A 164 -7.46 -4.02 9.24
CA THR A 164 -7.32 -2.57 9.42
C THR A 164 -6.07 -2.03 8.74
N PHE A 165 -6.14 -0.76 8.30
CA PHE A 165 -4.96 -0.06 7.80
C PHE A 165 -4.05 0.35 8.96
N ILE A 166 -2.74 0.10 8.80
CA ILE A 166 -1.71 0.45 9.79
C ILE A 166 -0.67 1.42 9.25
N HIS A 167 -0.62 1.64 7.92
CA HIS A 167 0.35 2.51 7.27
C HIS A 167 -0.16 3.08 5.96
N GLY A 168 0.25 4.32 5.64
CA GLY A 168 0.08 4.96 4.35
C GLY A 168 -0.90 6.13 4.34
N ALA A 169 -1.29 6.56 3.14
CA ALA A 169 -2.03 7.81 2.95
C ALA A 169 -3.41 7.82 3.61
N MET A 170 -3.70 8.92 4.32
CA MET A 170 -5.03 9.22 4.89
C MET A 170 -5.81 10.19 4.01
N CYS A 171 -7.12 10.25 4.21
CA CYS A 171 -8.03 11.18 3.58
C CYS A 171 -8.91 11.85 4.64
N ILE A 172 -9.29 13.12 4.41
CA ILE A 172 -10.21 13.83 5.28
C ILE A 172 -11.63 13.24 5.29
N SER A 173 -12.04 12.59 4.19
CA SER A 173 -13.37 12.01 4.04
C SER A 173 -13.37 10.51 4.26
N TYR A 174 -14.50 9.99 4.74
CA TYR A 174 -14.78 8.55 4.67
C TYR A 174 -14.50 8.01 3.28
N SER A 175 -13.99 6.80 3.21
CA SER A 175 -13.61 6.17 1.96
C SER A 175 -14.79 6.11 0.99
N GLY A 176 -14.61 6.60 -0.25
CA GLY A 176 -15.63 6.62 -1.28
C GLY A 176 -16.79 7.62 -1.06
N ARG A 177 -16.73 8.51 -0.07
CA ARG A 177 -17.82 9.46 0.21
C ARG A 177 -17.54 10.90 -0.22
N CYS A 178 -16.36 11.20 -0.75
CA CYS A 178 -16.00 12.54 -1.22
C CYS A 178 -16.46 12.77 -2.65
N LEU A 179 -17.26 13.81 -2.86
CA LEU A 179 -17.77 14.22 -4.18
C LEU A 179 -16.97 15.38 -4.81
N LEU A 180 -15.97 15.95 -4.10
CA LEU A 180 -15.25 17.14 -4.59
C LEU A 180 -14.59 16.92 -5.95
N SER A 181 -14.02 15.75 -6.21
CA SER A 181 -13.40 15.44 -7.50
C SER A 181 -14.43 15.38 -8.63
N ASN A 182 -15.60 14.80 -8.38
CA ASN A 182 -16.69 14.78 -9.35
C ASN A 182 -17.23 16.19 -9.59
N PHE A 183 -17.53 16.93 -8.52
CA PHE A 183 -18.08 18.28 -8.60
C PHE A 183 -17.16 19.27 -9.33
N LEU A 184 -15.85 19.27 -9.02
CA LEU A 184 -14.91 20.25 -9.57
C LEU A 184 -14.41 19.93 -10.98
N VAL A 185 -14.28 18.65 -11.33
CA VAL A 185 -13.64 18.22 -12.59
C VAL A 185 -14.33 17.06 -13.30
N GLY A 186 -15.52 16.67 -12.89
CA GLY A 186 -16.30 15.60 -13.52
C GLY A 186 -15.66 14.19 -13.36
N ARG A 187 -14.77 14.00 -12.37
CA ARG A 187 -14.04 12.75 -12.17
C ARG A 187 -14.43 12.08 -10.87
N ASP A 188 -15.11 10.95 -10.98
CA ASP A 188 -15.69 10.26 -9.86
C ASP A 188 -14.66 9.47 -9.05
N ALA A 189 -14.54 9.82 -7.76
CA ALA A 189 -13.68 9.13 -6.81
C ALA A 189 -14.15 7.69 -6.55
N ASN A 190 -15.46 7.43 -6.64
CA ASN A 190 -16.07 6.10 -6.45
C ASN A 190 -15.83 5.16 -7.63
N GLN A 191 -15.45 5.72 -8.78
CA GLN A 191 -15.04 5.01 -10.00
C GLN A 191 -13.50 5.00 -10.15
N GLY A 192 -12.75 5.22 -9.08
CA GLY A 192 -11.28 5.17 -9.10
C GLY A 192 -10.59 6.38 -9.72
N SER A 193 -11.32 7.47 -10.03
CA SER A 193 -10.80 8.62 -10.77
C SER A 193 -10.56 9.86 -9.92
N CYS A 194 -10.36 9.72 -8.60
CA CYS A 194 -10.11 10.84 -7.69
C CYS A 194 -8.88 11.66 -8.10
N THR A 195 -9.05 12.98 -8.18
CA THR A 195 -7.97 13.95 -8.48
C THR A 195 -7.32 14.53 -7.24
N HIS A 196 -7.73 14.06 -6.05
CA HIS A 196 -7.27 14.58 -4.76
C HIS A 196 -7.49 16.10 -4.61
N PRO A 197 -8.70 16.62 -4.88
CA PRO A 197 -8.93 18.07 -4.87
C PRO A 197 -8.72 18.70 -3.50
N THR A 198 -8.86 17.93 -2.42
CA THR A 198 -8.54 18.39 -1.05
C THR A 198 -7.09 18.80 -0.85
N ARG A 199 -6.22 18.54 -1.84
CA ARG A 199 -4.80 18.91 -1.86
C ARG A 199 -4.50 20.07 -2.81
N TRP A 200 -5.54 20.65 -3.44
CA TRP A 200 -5.39 21.82 -4.31
C TRP A 200 -5.44 23.11 -3.51
N LYS A 201 -4.99 24.20 -4.13
CA LYS A 201 -5.10 25.57 -3.60
C LYS A 201 -6.54 26.04 -3.62
N TYR A 202 -7.03 26.50 -2.49
CA TYR A 202 -8.35 27.14 -2.37
C TYR A 202 -8.27 28.35 -1.45
N SER A 203 -9.17 29.31 -1.67
CA SER A 203 -9.52 30.32 -0.69
C SER A 203 -10.98 30.11 -0.27
N ILE A 204 -11.21 29.90 1.03
CA ILE A 204 -12.57 29.74 1.56
C ILE A 204 -12.93 31.01 2.32
N VAL A 205 -14.05 31.62 1.95
CA VAL A 205 -14.66 32.75 2.63
C VAL A 205 -16.05 32.32 3.08
N GLU A 206 -16.34 32.45 4.36
CA GLU A 206 -17.69 32.25 4.88
C GLU A 206 -18.45 33.58 4.80
N GLU A 207 -19.56 33.59 4.05
CA GLU A 207 -20.35 34.79 3.77
C GLU A 207 -20.95 35.43 5.05
N SER A 208 -21.25 34.62 6.06
CA SER A 208 -21.76 35.07 7.36
C SER A 208 -20.71 35.69 8.27
N ARG A 209 -19.41 35.55 7.94
CA ARG A 209 -18.27 36.12 8.65
C ARG A 209 -17.34 36.87 7.70
N PRO A 210 -17.80 37.97 7.09
CA PRO A 210 -16.98 38.72 6.15
C PRO A 210 -15.71 39.26 6.84
N GLY A 211 -14.53 38.91 6.31
CA GLY A 211 -13.24 39.29 6.84
C GLY A 211 -12.60 38.27 7.78
N GLU A 212 -13.30 37.20 8.18
CA GLU A 212 -12.70 36.03 8.80
C GLU A 212 -12.34 35.01 7.74
N TYR A 213 -11.10 35.00 7.36
CA TYR A 213 -10.56 33.94 6.50
C TYR A 213 -10.26 32.73 7.36
N MET A 214 -10.90 31.58 7.10
CA MET A 214 -10.44 30.33 7.69
C MET A 214 -9.00 30.10 7.23
N PRO A 215 -8.04 29.77 8.13
CA PRO A 215 -6.64 29.68 7.77
C PRO A 215 -6.45 28.56 6.75
N VAL A 216 -6.35 29.00 5.51
CA VAL A 216 -5.96 28.19 4.39
C VAL A 216 -4.53 28.60 4.12
N TYR A 217 -3.57 27.77 4.53
CA TYR A 217 -2.16 28.11 4.38
C TYR A 217 -1.77 28.05 2.92
N GLU A 218 -1.14 29.11 2.46
CA GLU A 218 -0.64 29.27 1.10
C GLU A 218 0.89 29.33 1.09
N ASN A 219 1.50 28.55 0.22
CA ASN A 219 2.89 28.74 -0.16
C ASN A 219 2.98 28.87 -1.69
N GLU A 220 4.18 29.08 -2.23
CA GLU A 220 4.42 29.25 -3.68
C GLU A 220 3.89 28.10 -4.56
N ARG A 221 3.45 26.95 -3.96
CA ARG A 221 2.97 25.73 -4.64
C ARG A 221 1.49 25.44 -4.43
N GLY A 222 0.79 26.10 -3.51
CA GLY A 222 -0.62 25.83 -3.32
C GLY A 222 -1.21 26.12 -1.94
N THR A 223 -2.53 26.21 -1.90
CA THR A 223 -3.33 26.30 -0.69
C THR A 223 -3.88 24.92 -0.34
N TYR A 224 -3.66 24.46 0.89
CA TYR A 224 -4.04 23.12 1.35
C TYR A 224 -5.11 23.23 2.43
N ILE A 225 -6.33 22.74 2.13
CA ILE A 225 -7.44 22.82 3.07
C ILE A 225 -7.44 21.63 4.03
N PHE A 226 -7.13 20.42 3.54
CA PHE A 226 -7.22 19.16 4.29
C PHE A 226 -6.15 18.17 3.84
N ASN A 227 -4.88 18.53 4.04
CA ASN A 227 -3.76 17.67 3.66
C ASN A 227 -3.35 16.78 4.86
N SER A 228 -4.01 15.64 5.01
CA SER A 228 -3.75 14.71 6.10
C SER A 228 -2.31 14.17 6.06
N LYS A 229 -1.67 14.05 7.22
CA LYS A 229 -0.45 13.28 7.44
C LYS A 229 -0.68 11.82 7.04
N ASP A 230 0.39 11.08 6.77
CA ASP A 230 0.29 9.64 6.49
C ASP A 230 0.15 8.84 7.81
N LEU A 231 -0.69 7.80 7.79
CA LEU A 231 -0.83 6.89 8.92
C LEU A 231 0.46 6.09 9.11
N CYS A 232 0.93 5.96 10.35
CA CYS A 232 2.02 5.06 10.71
C CYS A 232 1.84 4.54 12.14
N MET A 233 1.69 3.22 12.26
CA MET A 233 1.50 2.54 13.55
C MET A 233 2.73 1.73 13.97
N ILE A 234 3.89 1.99 13.37
CA ILE A 234 5.10 1.20 13.64
C ILE A 234 5.57 1.25 15.09
N GLU A 235 5.32 2.35 15.78
CA GLU A 235 5.67 2.57 17.19
C GLU A 235 4.62 2.01 18.17
N HIS A 236 3.49 1.50 17.64
CA HIS A 236 2.32 1.09 18.40
C HIS A 236 1.88 -0.35 18.06
N MET A 237 2.84 -1.20 17.68
CA MET A 237 2.54 -2.59 17.30
C MET A 237 2.04 -3.43 18.47
N ASP A 238 2.42 -3.09 19.70
CA ASP A 238 1.90 -3.69 20.93
C ASP A 238 0.38 -3.53 21.06
N ASP A 239 -0.14 -2.33 20.88
CA ASP A 239 -1.57 -2.04 20.88
C ASP A 239 -2.31 -2.70 19.73
N ILE A 240 -1.73 -2.67 18.53
CA ILE A 240 -2.30 -3.28 17.32
C ILE A 240 -2.40 -4.79 17.48
N LEU A 241 -1.31 -5.46 17.87
CA LEU A 241 -1.23 -6.92 17.95
C LEU A 241 -2.11 -7.50 19.07
N THR A 242 -2.43 -6.69 20.09
CA THR A 242 -3.31 -7.08 21.21
C THR A 242 -4.79 -6.71 21.03
N SER A 243 -5.13 -6.01 19.93
CA SER A 243 -6.49 -5.50 19.69
C SER A 243 -7.49 -6.52 19.13
N GLY A 244 -7.01 -7.71 18.70
CA GLY A 244 -7.85 -8.73 18.07
C GLY A 244 -8.05 -8.53 16.56
N ILE A 245 -7.17 -7.77 15.91
CA ILE A 245 -7.12 -7.59 14.45
C ILE A 245 -6.43 -8.81 13.82
N ASP A 246 -7.01 -9.35 12.75
CA ASP A 246 -6.51 -10.54 12.05
C ASP A 246 -5.59 -10.19 10.87
N SER A 247 -5.78 -9.03 10.23
CA SER A 247 -5.00 -8.61 9.06
C SER A 247 -4.61 -7.13 9.14
N LEU A 248 -3.33 -6.87 8.91
CA LEU A 248 -2.67 -5.57 9.00
C LEU A 248 -2.37 -5.06 7.59
N LYS A 249 -3.10 -4.03 7.15
CA LYS A 249 -3.06 -3.55 5.77
C LYS A 249 -2.20 -2.32 5.60
N ILE A 250 -1.31 -2.35 4.61
CA ILE A 250 -0.53 -1.22 4.15
C ILE A 250 -1.26 -0.56 2.97
N GLU A 251 -1.46 0.77 3.00
CA GLU A 251 -1.92 1.55 1.84
C GLU A 251 -0.72 1.99 1.00
N GLY A 252 -0.85 1.89 -0.32
CA GLY A 252 0.24 2.30 -1.19
C GLY A 252 0.20 1.70 -2.60
N ARG A 253 -0.98 1.37 -3.14
CA ARG A 253 -1.14 0.80 -4.50
C ARG A 253 -0.53 1.64 -5.62
N MET A 254 -0.28 2.94 -5.39
CA MET A 254 0.37 3.86 -6.35
C MET A 254 1.87 4.07 -6.06
N LYS A 255 2.41 3.35 -5.10
CA LYS A 255 3.79 3.52 -4.63
C LYS A 255 4.78 2.64 -5.39
N THR A 256 6.06 2.99 -5.32
CA THR A 256 7.17 2.26 -5.97
C THR A 256 7.51 0.96 -5.26
N ALA A 257 8.28 0.08 -5.93
CA ALA A 257 8.83 -1.13 -5.34
C ALA A 257 9.68 -0.82 -4.09
N LEU A 258 10.49 0.24 -4.10
CA LEU A 258 11.27 0.67 -2.92
C LEU A 258 10.37 0.95 -1.71
N TYR A 259 9.27 1.70 -1.89
CA TYR A 259 8.34 1.97 -0.79
C TYR A 259 7.73 0.67 -0.24
N VAL A 260 7.23 -0.18 -1.13
CA VAL A 260 6.58 -1.44 -0.76
C VAL A 260 7.56 -2.36 -0.03
N ALA A 261 8.77 -2.54 -0.57
CA ALA A 261 9.83 -3.33 0.07
C ALA A 261 10.18 -2.81 1.46
N THR A 262 10.42 -1.50 1.58
CA THR A 262 10.83 -0.90 2.85
C THR A 262 9.74 -1.04 3.92
N VAL A 263 8.49 -0.70 3.59
CA VAL A 263 7.38 -0.74 4.56
C VAL A 263 7.05 -2.19 4.93
N ALA A 264 6.94 -3.09 3.95
CA ALA A 264 6.62 -4.50 4.20
C ALA A 264 7.68 -5.17 5.10
N ARG A 265 8.97 -5.03 4.76
CA ARG A 265 10.10 -5.57 5.53
C ARG A 265 10.10 -5.05 6.97
N THR A 266 9.87 -3.75 7.14
CA THR A 266 9.91 -3.11 8.45
C THR A 266 8.77 -3.59 9.35
N TYR A 267 7.53 -3.62 8.85
CA TYR A 267 6.39 -4.15 9.60
C TYR A 267 6.51 -5.66 9.85
N ARG A 268 6.99 -6.43 8.87
CA ARG A 268 7.24 -7.86 9.06
C ARG A 268 8.18 -8.11 10.22
N LYS A 269 9.32 -7.40 10.24
CA LYS A 269 10.29 -7.52 11.33
C LYS A 269 9.70 -7.06 12.67
N ALA A 270 8.96 -5.96 12.71
CA ALA A 270 8.33 -5.47 13.95
C ALA A 270 7.32 -6.47 14.52
N ILE A 271 6.49 -7.09 13.65
CA ILE A 271 5.54 -8.14 14.04
C ILE A 271 6.28 -9.36 14.59
N ASP A 272 7.28 -9.85 13.88
CA ASP A 272 8.01 -11.07 14.27
C ASP A 272 8.81 -10.84 15.56
N ASP A 273 9.50 -9.70 15.69
CA ASP A 273 10.24 -9.33 16.90
C ASP A 273 9.30 -9.23 18.12
N TYR A 274 8.11 -8.61 17.97
CA TYR A 274 7.13 -8.54 19.06
C TYR A 274 6.58 -9.90 19.46
N LEU A 275 6.30 -10.77 18.49
CA LEU A 275 5.77 -12.11 18.75
C LEU A 275 6.82 -13.04 19.37
N GLU A 276 8.10 -12.83 19.06
CA GLU A 276 9.22 -13.53 19.71
C GLU A 276 9.41 -13.03 21.13
N ASP A 277 9.59 -11.72 21.31
CA ASP A 277 9.72 -11.03 22.60
C ASP A 277 9.35 -9.54 22.47
N PRO A 278 8.32 -9.04 23.18
CA PRO A 278 7.99 -7.62 23.20
C PRO A 278 9.19 -6.69 23.53
N ALA A 279 10.15 -7.16 24.35
CA ALA A 279 11.35 -6.40 24.67
C ALA A 279 12.28 -6.25 23.44
N LYS A 280 12.32 -7.26 22.57
CA LYS A 280 13.08 -7.22 21.30
C LYS A 280 12.51 -6.17 20.34
N TYR A 281 11.18 -6.10 20.24
CA TYR A 281 10.53 -5.04 19.47
C TYR A 281 10.90 -3.66 20.00
N GLN A 282 10.84 -3.44 21.31
CA GLN A 282 11.23 -2.15 21.89
C GLN A 282 12.71 -1.82 21.66
N ALA A 283 13.59 -2.79 21.78
CA ALA A 283 15.02 -2.61 21.55
C ALA A 283 15.36 -2.22 20.11
N ASN A 284 14.57 -2.68 19.14
CA ASN A 284 14.75 -2.40 17.71
C ASN A 284 14.00 -1.15 17.22
N MET A 285 13.35 -0.38 18.09
CA MET A 285 12.48 0.75 17.68
C MET A 285 13.19 1.78 16.80
N SER A 286 14.41 2.15 17.14
CA SER A 286 15.21 3.12 16.36
C SER A 286 15.43 2.62 14.92
N TRP A 287 15.68 1.32 14.75
CA TRP A 287 15.85 0.73 13.41
C TRP A 287 14.55 0.82 12.60
N TYR A 288 13.37 0.50 13.20
CA TYR A 288 12.10 0.63 12.47
C TYR A 288 11.82 2.06 12.04
N GLN A 289 12.03 3.02 12.93
CA GLN A 289 11.84 4.45 12.64
C GLN A 289 12.76 4.91 11.50
N GLU A 290 14.03 4.53 11.52
CA GLU A 290 15.01 4.84 10.49
C GLU A 290 14.59 4.24 9.12
N GLN A 291 14.19 2.96 9.08
CA GLN A 291 13.73 2.34 7.83
C GLN A 291 12.49 3.04 7.27
N ILE A 292 11.48 3.30 8.09
CA ILE A 292 10.26 4.00 7.66
C ILE A 292 10.55 5.42 7.18
N ALA A 293 11.46 6.15 7.83
CA ALA A 293 11.91 7.48 7.38
C ALA A 293 12.68 7.43 6.05
N GLY A 294 13.21 6.28 5.65
CA GLY A 294 13.83 6.05 4.34
C GLY A 294 12.84 6.04 3.16
N CYS A 295 11.54 5.91 3.41
CA CYS A 295 10.52 5.94 2.38
C CYS A 295 10.21 7.37 1.91
N THR A 296 9.47 7.47 0.79
CA THR A 296 8.83 8.73 0.41
C THR A 296 7.51 8.86 1.16
N TYR A 297 7.42 9.73 2.15
CA TYR A 297 6.26 9.89 3.03
C TYR A 297 5.94 11.36 3.31
N ARG A 298 4.75 11.63 3.83
CA ARG A 298 4.38 12.87 4.51
C ARG A 298 4.45 12.63 6.01
N LYS A 299 4.76 13.65 6.82
CA LYS A 299 4.81 13.52 8.29
C LYS A 299 3.74 12.56 8.82
N PHE A 300 4.05 11.78 9.84
CA PHE A 300 3.22 10.68 10.32
C PHE A 300 2.19 11.10 11.37
N THR A 301 1.11 10.32 11.46
CA THR A 301 0.05 10.39 12.46
C THR A 301 -0.43 8.99 12.80
N THR A 302 -0.99 8.82 14.00
CA THR A 302 -1.71 7.60 14.40
C THR A 302 -3.17 7.58 13.91
N GLY A 303 -3.59 8.58 13.12
CA GLY A 303 -4.96 8.69 12.62
C GLY A 303 -5.99 8.79 13.75
N PHE A 304 -7.00 7.94 13.69
CA PHE A 304 -8.08 7.89 14.69
C PHE A 304 -7.86 6.84 15.79
N PHE A 305 -6.78 6.08 15.76
CA PHE A 305 -6.59 4.94 16.69
C PHE A 305 -6.65 5.34 18.16
N TYR A 306 -6.18 6.52 18.53
CA TYR A 306 -6.22 7.04 19.90
C TYR A 306 -7.27 8.14 20.11
N GLY A 307 -8.22 8.26 19.21
CA GLY A 307 -9.30 9.23 19.27
C GLY A 307 -9.34 10.15 18.05
N LYS A 308 -10.21 11.16 18.10
CA LYS A 308 -10.37 12.09 16.99
C LYS A 308 -9.08 12.90 16.78
N PRO A 309 -8.47 12.85 15.58
CA PRO A 309 -7.26 13.60 15.30
C PRO A 309 -7.51 15.12 15.39
N SER A 310 -6.54 15.83 16.00
CA SER A 310 -6.54 17.28 16.10
C SER A 310 -5.99 17.94 14.81
N GLU A 311 -5.85 19.25 14.86
CA GLU A 311 -5.19 20.05 13.80
C GLU A 311 -3.79 19.53 13.49
N GLU A 312 -3.07 18.99 14.49
CA GLU A 312 -1.73 18.42 14.32
C GLU A 312 -1.67 17.23 13.36
N ALA A 313 -2.79 16.57 13.05
CA ALA A 313 -2.86 15.49 12.07
C ALA A 313 -2.90 15.98 10.61
N GLN A 314 -2.86 17.28 10.39
CA GLN A 314 -2.86 17.92 9.07
C GLN A 314 -1.50 18.57 8.79
N ILE A 315 -1.19 18.77 7.52
CA ILE A 315 0.00 19.48 7.04
C ILE A 315 -0.44 20.82 6.46
N TYR A 316 0.02 21.91 7.06
CA TYR A 316 -0.36 23.26 6.67
C TYR A 316 0.76 24.02 5.95
N ASP A 317 2.02 23.68 6.20
CA ASP A 317 3.19 24.44 5.80
C ASP A 317 3.73 24.11 4.41
N ASN A 318 3.64 22.85 3.99
CA ASN A 318 4.04 22.46 2.63
C ASN A 318 3.42 21.12 2.21
N ASN A 319 3.48 20.82 0.92
CA ASN A 319 3.08 19.51 0.37
C ASN A 319 4.31 18.64 0.05
N THR A 320 5.39 18.85 0.77
CA THR A 320 6.66 18.21 0.45
C THR A 320 6.64 16.78 1.00
N TYR A 321 6.82 15.82 0.11
CA TYR A 321 7.20 14.49 0.50
C TYR A 321 8.66 14.51 0.96
N GLU A 322 8.91 13.96 2.12
CA GLU A 322 10.26 13.67 2.57
C GLU A 322 10.76 12.43 1.84
N LYS A 323 12.02 12.41 1.43
CA LYS A 323 12.62 11.35 0.65
C LYS A 323 14.04 11.08 1.17
N GLY A 324 14.22 9.95 1.83
CA GLY A 324 15.53 9.55 2.35
C GLY A 324 16.42 8.87 1.29
N TYR A 325 15.81 8.15 0.34
CA TYR A 325 16.53 7.38 -0.68
C TYR A 325 15.95 7.55 -2.07
N THR A 326 16.82 7.48 -3.07
CA THR A 326 16.44 7.34 -4.48
C THR A 326 16.48 5.87 -4.90
N TYR A 327 15.39 5.39 -5.47
CA TYR A 327 15.25 4.04 -6.04
C TYR A 327 16.02 3.93 -7.35
N LEU A 328 17.00 3.03 -7.43
CA LEU A 328 17.84 2.81 -8.61
C LEU A 328 17.35 1.64 -9.46
N GLY A 329 16.76 0.63 -8.85
CA GLY A 329 16.25 -0.59 -9.45
C GLY A 329 16.27 -1.73 -8.43
N PHE A 330 15.96 -2.93 -8.89
CA PHE A 330 16.13 -4.16 -8.10
C PHE A 330 16.89 -5.19 -8.93
N ALA A 331 17.49 -6.15 -8.27
CA ALA A 331 18.20 -7.26 -8.89
C ALA A 331 17.20 -8.22 -9.56
N GLU A 332 17.07 -8.15 -10.89
CA GLU A 332 16.19 -9.01 -11.67
C GLU A 332 16.78 -10.40 -11.89
N ALA A 333 18.10 -10.44 -12.06
CA ALA A 333 18.91 -11.66 -12.20
C ALA A 333 20.34 -11.38 -11.77
N VAL A 334 21.10 -12.44 -11.51
CA VAL A 334 22.55 -12.38 -11.33
C VAL A 334 23.19 -13.32 -12.35
N ASP A 335 24.15 -12.84 -13.14
CA ASP A 335 24.82 -13.62 -14.16
C ASP A 335 25.96 -14.47 -13.57
N GLU A 336 26.58 -15.31 -14.42
CA GLU A 336 27.69 -16.20 -14.02
C GLU A 336 28.93 -15.46 -13.50
N ARG A 337 29.07 -14.15 -13.80
CA ARG A 337 30.15 -13.27 -13.32
C ARG A 337 29.82 -12.66 -11.95
N GLY A 338 28.59 -12.86 -11.44
CA GLY A 338 28.07 -12.18 -10.26
C GLY A 338 27.61 -10.75 -10.52
N TYR A 339 27.39 -10.37 -11.77
CA TYR A 339 26.85 -9.04 -12.13
C TYR A 339 25.34 -9.05 -12.05
N VAL A 340 24.79 -7.96 -11.54
CA VAL A 340 23.36 -7.81 -11.28
C VAL A 340 22.68 -7.20 -12.50
N GLN A 341 21.73 -7.92 -13.09
CA GLN A 341 20.84 -7.36 -14.11
C GLN A 341 19.76 -6.50 -13.43
N ILE A 342 19.60 -5.27 -13.93
CA ILE A 342 18.58 -4.33 -13.47
C ILE A 342 17.89 -3.63 -14.63
N THR A 343 16.64 -3.21 -14.42
CA THR A 343 15.99 -2.15 -15.21
C THR A 343 16.12 -0.83 -14.44
N GLN A 344 16.96 0.07 -14.95
CA GLN A 344 17.32 1.31 -14.29
C GLN A 344 16.11 2.23 -14.06
N ARG A 345 16.00 2.83 -12.87
CA ARG A 345 14.92 3.74 -12.49
C ARG A 345 15.39 5.18 -12.31
N ASN A 346 16.60 5.40 -11.84
CA ASN A 346 17.23 6.71 -11.70
C ASN A 346 18.71 6.61 -12.05
N LYS A 347 19.31 7.74 -12.46
CA LYS A 347 20.72 7.82 -12.85
C LYS A 347 21.65 7.49 -11.68
N PHE A 348 22.70 6.70 -11.96
CA PHE A 348 23.85 6.46 -11.10
C PHE A 348 25.12 6.26 -11.97
N THR A 349 26.28 6.26 -11.34
CA THR A 349 27.59 6.25 -12.05
C THR A 349 28.54 5.24 -11.44
N VAL A 350 29.54 4.83 -12.23
CA VAL A 350 30.67 4.02 -11.73
C VAL A 350 31.40 4.80 -10.63
N GLY A 351 31.80 4.11 -9.58
CA GLY A 351 32.46 4.67 -8.39
C GLY A 351 31.51 5.25 -7.34
N GLU A 352 30.22 5.38 -7.65
CA GLU A 352 29.22 5.85 -6.70
C GLU A 352 28.95 4.79 -5.62
N MET A 353 28.78 5.24 -4.35
CA MET A 353 28.36 4.36 -3.27
C MET A 353 26.84 4.21 -3.29
N ILE A 354 26.35 2.98 -3.38
CA ILE A 354 24.91 2.64 -3.33
C ILE A 354 24.64 1.63 -2.22
N GLU A 355 23.40 1.54 -1.81
CA GLU A 355 22.99 0.59 -0.78
C GLU A 355 22.17 -0.54 -1.40
N ILE A 356 22.55 -1.78 -1.09
CA ILE A 356 21.78 -2.99 -1.35
C ILE A 356 20.89 -3.24 -0.12
N MET A 357 19.59 -3.16 -0.31
CA MET A 357 18.59 -3.43 0.72
C MET A 357 18.04 -4.84 0.55
N LYS A 358 18.38 -5.74 1.48
CA LYS A 358 17.97 -7.15 1.46
C LYS A 358 16.64 -7.40 2.20
N PRO A 359 15.91 -8.47 1.84
CA PRO A 359 14.65 -8.85 2.49
C PRO A 359 14.81 -9.18 3.99
N ASP A 360 15.94 -9.72 4.40
CA ASP A 360 16.23 -10.15 5.77
C ASP A 360 16.45 -9.00 6.79
N GLY A 361 16.44 -7.75 6.33
CA GLY A 361 16.71 -6.57 7.16
C GLY A 361 18.11 -6.01 7.01
N THR A 362 19.03 -6.71 6.33
CA THR A 362 20.40 -6.26 6.08
C THR A 362 20.41 -5.13 5.03
N ASN A 363 21.27 -4.14 5.25
CA ASN A 363 21.62 -3.11 4.28
C ASN A 363 23.14 -3.11 4.09
N LEU A 364 23.59 -3.19 2.83
CA LEU A 364 25.02 -3.23 2.48
C LEU A 364 25.36 -2.00 1.62
N LEU A 365 26.31 -1.21 2.09
CA LEU A 365 26.84 -0.07 1.32
C LEU A 365 28.01 -0.56 0.45
N VAL A 366 27.88 -0.46 -0.86
CA VAL A 366 28.87 -0.97 -1.83
C VAL A 366 29.16 0.04 -2.93
N PRO A 367 30.39 0.05 -3.48
CA PRO A 367 30.70 0.86 -4.66
C PRO A 367 30.17 0.19 -5.94
N VAL A 368 29.69 0.97 -6.87
CA VAL A 368 29.43 0.55 -8.26
C VAL A 368 30.78 0.39 -8.95
N LYS A 369 31.25 -0.85 -9.14
CA LYS A 369 32.58 -1.11 -9.73
C LYS A 369 32.61 -0.95 -11.24
N ALA A 370 31.53 -1.41 -11.92
CA ALA A 370 31.37 -1.29 -13.36
C ALA A 370 29.90 -1.34 -13.77
N ILE A 371 29.57 -0.76 -14.90
CA ILE A 371 28.24 -0.84 -15.53
C ILE A 371 28.43 -1.27 -16.98
N TYR A 372 27.59 -2.20 -17.44
CA TYR A 372 27.56 -2.69 -18.82
C TYR A 372 26.15 -2.56 -19.40
N ASP A 373 26.04 -2.22 -20.68
CA ASP A 373 24.80 -2.24 -21.44
C ASP A 373 24.39 -3.68 -21.87
N GLU A 374 23.27 -3.81 -22.57
CA GLU A 374 22.77 -5.14 -23.05
C GLU A 374 23.70 -5.77 -24.10
N GLU A 375 24.49 -4.97 -24.83
CA GLU A 375 25.48 -5.41 -25.80
C GLU A 375 26.82 -5.79 -25.13
N GLY A 376 26.96 -5.57 -23.82
CA GLY A 376 28.17 -5.87 -23.06
C GLY A 376 29.25 -4.78 -23.12
N ASN A 377 28.92 -3.57 -23.65
CA ASN A 377 29.85 -2.45 -23.64
C ASN A 377 29.90 -1.82 -22.24
N SER A 378 31.11 -1.47 -21.79
CA SER A 378 31.28 -0.71 -20.54
C SER A 378 30.78 0.72 -20.70
N VAL A 379 29.98 1.20 -19.73
CA VAL A 379 29.47 2.56 -19.69
C VAL A 379 29.78 3.20 -18.33
N GLU A 380 30.06 4.50 -18.31
CA GLU A 380 30.41 5.20 -17.07
C GLU A 380 29.19 5.57 -16.22
N SER A 381 28.00 5.59 -16.81
CA SER A 381 26.77 5.94 -16.10
C SER A 381 25.54 5.27 -16.71
N ALA A 382 24.47 5.22 -15.95
CA ALA A 382 23.13 4.77 -16.33
C ALA A 382 22.21 5.98 -16.54
N PRO A 383 22.26 6.69 -17.70
CA PRO A 383 21.57 7.97 -17.86
C PRO A 383 20.09 7.85 -18.27
N HIS A 384 19.69 6.71 -18.85
CA HIS A 384 18.37 6.57 -19.48
C HIS A 384 17.42 5.75 -18.62
N PRO A 385 16.23 6.32 -18.29
CA PRO A 385 15.21 5.55 -17.56
C PRO A 385 14.81 4.26 -18.30
N GLN A 386 14.62 3.19 -17.54
CA GLN A 386 14.22 1.85 -18.03
C GLN A 386 15.28 1.16 -18.92
N GLN A 387 16.51 1.65 -18.94
CA GLN A 387 17.61 0.95 -19.57
C GLN A 387 17.93 -0.33 -18.79
N LYS A 388 18.08 -1.44 -19.51
CA LYS A 388 18.59 -2.68 -18.93
C LYS A 388 20.09 -2.63 -18.85
N LEU A 389 20.62 -2.99 -17.70
CA LEU A 389 22.06 -2.88 -17.39
C LEU A 389 22.50 -4.10 -16.58
N PHE A 390 23.80 -4.40 -16.70
CA PHE A 390 24.50 -5.34 -15.83
C PHE A 390 25.50 -4.54 -14.97
N VAL A 391 25.37 -4.66 -13.65
CA VAL A 391 26.13 -3.85 -12.69
C VAL A 391 27.00 -4.74 -11.83
N ASP A 392 28.30 -4.45 -11.76
CA ASP A 392 29.23 -5.09 -10.85
C ASP A 392 29.17 -4.42 -9.48
N LEU A 393 28.62 -5.14 -8.51
CA LEU A 393 28.52 -4.75 -7.10
C LEU A 393 29.42 -5.63 -6.19
N GLY A 394 30.36 -6.36 -6.77
CA GLY A 394 31.28 -7.24 -6.03
C GLY A 394 30.69 -8.58 -5.61
N GLY A 395 29.57 -9.00 -6.20
CA GLY A 395 28.92 -10.28 -5.87
C GLY A 395 28.07 -10.25 -4.59
N GLU A 396 27.77 -9.06 -4.06
CA GLU A 396 27.03 -8.91 -2.79
C GLU A 396 25.49 -8.94 -2.96
N ALA A 397 24.98 -8.72 -4.17
CA ALA A 397 23.54 -8.66 -4.43
C ALA A 397 22.99 -10.02 -4.87
N GLU A 398 21.78 -10.29 -4.43
CA GLU A 398 20.97 -11.46 -4.79
C GLU A 398 19.69 -11.02 -5.54
N VAL A 399 19.05 -11.97 -6.22
CA VAL A 399 17.78 -11.69 -6.96
C VAL A 399 16.74 -11.13 -5.98
N TYR A 400 16.04 -10.09 -6.42
CA TYR A 400 15.07 -9.27 -5.68
C TYR A 400 15.66 -8.25 -4.69
N ASP A 401 16.95 -8.19 -4.43
CA ASP A 401 17.55 -7.12 -3.64
C ASP A 401 17.25 -5.75 -4.26
N ILE A 402 16.90 -4.78 -3.43
CA ILE A 402 16.63 -3.40 -3.87
C ILE A 402 17.94 -2.60 -3.88
N LEU A 403 18.19 -1.92 -4.99
CA LEU A 403 19.29 -0.97 -5.11
C LEU A 403 18.77 0.44 -4.90
N ARG A 404 19.36 1.15 -3.94
CA ARG A 404 18.98 2.52 -3.59
C ARG A 404 20.18 3.39 -3.24
N ARG A 405 20.02 4.70 -3.35
CA ARG A 405 21.03 5.68 -2.99
C ARG A 405 20.48 6.61 -1.93
N SER A 406 21.27 6.87 -0.86
CA SER A 406 20.93 7.90 0.13
C SER A 406 20.90 9.30 -0.52
N GLU A 407 19.95 10.12 -0.10
CA GLU A 407 19.85 11.55 -0.48
C GLU A 407 20.43 12.48 0.62
N VAL A 408 20.95 11.89 1.70
CA VAL A 408 21.57 12.61 2.83
C VAL A 408 23.08 12.49 2.77
#